data_b0d01446c91f80ecaac77d45c1a1e729
#
_entry.id   b0d01446c91f80ecaac77d45c1a1e729
#
_cell.length_a   1.000
_cell.length_b   1.000
_cell.length_c   1.000
_cell.angle_alpha   90.00
_cell.angle_beta   90.00
_cell.angle_gamma   90.00
#
_symmetry.space_group_name_H-M   'P 1'
#
loop_
_entity.id
_entity.type
_entity.pdbx_description
1 polymer ?
#
loop_
_entity_poly.entity_id
_entity_poly.type
_entity_poly.pdbx_seq_one_letter_code
_entity_poly.pdbx_strand_id
1 'polypeptide(L)'
;MQPILIMIETFIQIHSDIFFWLHSFSSGSENFKFLLYIIAEEIDIYIVFFSVLFVAIHQHKHSGNKPELLSRESLREGIFITVSVLSVWAISYIMKITFMMPRPFIRFSSEVLPLFPYGGFNSFPSGHATLFAALAAALYIYHKKIGILFGCIAILIALARVIAGVHFPIDILVGCILGAGTIFLAHYFFSRSEKHD
;
A
#
# COMPACT_ATOMS: atom_id res chain seq x y z
N MET A 1 19.18 30.98 -4.68
CA MET A 1 19.41 29.94 -3.63
C MET A 1 18.46 30.08 -2.45
N GLN A 2 18.28 31.29 -1.87
CA GLN A 2 17.34 31.52 -0.74
C GLN A 2 15.88 31.06 -0.98
N PRO A 3 15.21 31.36 -2.12
CA PRO A 3 13.82 30.96 -2.29
C PRO A 3 13.61 29.44 -2.30
N ILE A 4 14.56 28.68 -2.85
CA ILE A 4 14.49 27.21 -2.89
C ILE A 4 14.65 26.64 -1.47
N LEU A 5 15.56 27.20 -0.67
CA LEU A 5 15.77 26.78 0.71
C LEU A 5 14.51 27.00 1.56
N ILE A 6 13.90 28.18 1.45
CA ILE A 6 12.63 28.52 2.13
C ILE A 6 11.53 27.54 1.72
N MET A 7 11.42 27.22 0.45
CA MET A 7 10.43 26.27 -0.04
C MET A 7 10.63 24.86 0.53
N ILE A 8 11.88 24.40 0.62
CA ILE A 8 12.21 23.11 1.22
C ILE A 8 11.89 23.10 2.72
N GLU A 9 12.28 24.14 3.46
CA GLU A 9 11.97 24.28 4.89
C GLU A 9 10.46 24.30 5.13
N THR A 10 9.71 25.08 4.34
CA THR A 10 8.24 25.12 4.42
C THR A 10 7.63 23.73 4.15
N PHE A 11 8.12 23.01 3.15
CA PHE A 11 7.64 21.66 2.85
C PHE A 11 7.92 20.70 4.01
N ILE A 12 9.12 20.73 4.57
CA ILE A 12 9.50 19.90 5.73
C ILE A 12 8.61 20.22 6.93
N GLN A 13 8.33 21.50 7.18
CA GLN A 13 7.48 21.93 8.29
C GLN A 13 6.05 21.42 8.10
N ILE A 14 5.42 21.70 6.96
CA ILE A 14 4.05 21.22 6.67
C ILE A 14 3.95 19.70 6.79
N HIS A 15 4.93 18.98 6.26
CA HIS A 15 4.97 17.54 6.34
C HIS A 15 5.04 17.02 7.78
N SER A 16 5.85 17.69 8.63
CA SER A 16 5.95 17.36 10.05
C SER A 16 4.67 17.70 10.81
N ASP A 17 4.06 18.85 10.53
CA ASP A 17 2.81 19.28 11.15
C ASP A 17 1.66 18.29 10.85
N ILE A 18 1.53 17.84 9.60
CA ILE A 18 0.57 16.81 9.21
C ILE A 18 0.84 15.50 9.96
N PHE A 19 2.10 15.09 10.07
CA PHE A 19 2.48 13.90 10.81
C PHE A 19 2.06 14.00 12.28
N PHE A 20 2.45 15.06 12.99
CA PHE A 20 2.11 15.24 14.41
C PHE A 20 0.62 15.37 14.65
N TRP A 21 -0.11 16.05 13.76
CA TRP A 21 -1.56 16.13 13.82
C TRP A 21 -2.21 14.74 13.73
N LEU A 22 -1.80 13.91 12.75
CA LEU A 22 -2.30 12.54 12.62
C LEU A 22 -1.87 11.67 13.81
N HIS A 23 -0.60 11.75 14.22
CA HIS A 23 -0.08 10.97 15.33
C HIS A 23 -0.75 11.31 16.67
N SER A 24 -1.25 12.54 16.84
CA SER A 24 -1.98 12.94 18.06
C SER A 24 -3.20 12.06 18.36
N PHE A 25 -3.81 11.45 17.35
CA PHE A 25 -4.90 10.48 17.52
C PHE A 25 -4.44 9.16 18.18
N SER A 26 -3.13 8.87 18.22
CA SER A 26 -2.59 7.69 18.91
C SER A 26 -2.77 7.74 20.43
N SER A 27 -3.02 8.92 21.01
CA SER A 27 -3.28 9.12 22.44
C SER A 27 -4.70 8.73 22.89
N GLY A 28 -5.50 8.12 22.00
CA GLY A 28 -6.84 7.65 22.31
C GLY A 28 -6.89 6.52 23.36
N SER A 29 -8.11 6.02 23.62
CA SER A 29 -8.32 4.90 24.55
C SER A 29 -7.54 3.64 24.15
N GLU A 30 -7.30 2.74 25.12
CA GLU A 30 -6.61 1.46 24.84
C GLU A 30 -7.35 0.62 23.80
N ASN A 31 -8.69 0.65 23.76
CA ASN A 31 -9.48 -0.01 22.73
C ASN A 31 -9.21 0.58 21.33
N PHE A 32 -9.03 1.90 21.25
CA PHE A 32 -8.69 2.56 19.99
C PHE A 32 -7.27 2.24 19.53
N LYS A 33 -6.30 2.20 20.43
CA LYS A 33 -4.94 1.77 20.14
C LYS A 33 -4.90 0.32 19.63
N PHE A 34 -5.67 -0.57 20.28
CA PHE A 34 -5.80 -1.96 19.84
C PHE A 34 -6.42 -2.05 18.44
N LEU A 35 -7.46 -1.29 18.15
CA LEU A 35 -8.06 -1.22 16.81
C LEU A 35 -7.06 -0.72 15.77
N LEU A 36 -6.30 0.34 16.10
CA LEU A 36 -5.24 0.86 15.21
C LEU A 36 -4.16 -0.19 14.94
N TYR A 37 -3.75 -0.95 15.96
CA TYR A 37 -2.79 -2.04 15.80
C TYR A 37 -3.31 -3.11 14.83
N ILE A 38 -4.56 -3.57 15.01
CA ILE A 38 -5.19 -4.55 14.12
C ILE A 38 -5.21 -4.03 12.67
N ILE A 39 -5.63 -2.78 12.45
CA ILE A 39 -5.70 -2.20 11.10
C ILE A 39 -4.32 -1.98 10.51
N ALA A 40 -3.34 -1.54 11.31
CA ALA A 40 -2.02 -1.18 10.82
C ALA A 40 -1.11 -2.39 10.56
N GLU A 41 -1.29 -3.51 11.26
CA GLU A 41 -0.33 -4.62 11.27
C GLU A 41 -0.96 -6.00 10.99
N GLU A 42 -2.08 -6.32 11.66
CA GLU A 42 -2.60 -7.68 11.63
C GLU A 42 -3.53 -7.98 10.45
N ILE A 43 -4.25 -6.96 9.95
CA ILE A 43 -5.29 -7.16 8.94
C ILE A 43 -4.73 -7.49 7.55
N ASP A 44 -3.46 -7.19 7.30
CA ASP A 44 -2.82 -7.33 5.99
C ASP A 44 -2.82 -8.77 5.48
N ILE A 45 -2.48 -9.74 6.35
CA ILE A 45 -2.46 -11.17 5.98
C ILE A 45 -3.85 -11.66 5.56
N TYR A 46 -4.90 -11.19 6.26
CA TYR A 46 -6.28 -11.56 5.93
C TYR A 46 -6.73 -10.94 4.60
N ILE A 47 -6.35 -9.69 4.35
CA ILE A 47 -6.71 -9.00 3.10
C ILE A 47 -6.04 -9.68 1.90
N VAL A 48 -4.76 -10.03 2.00
CA VAL A 48 -4.07 -10.78 0.94
C VAL A 48 -4.73 -12.14 0.74
N PHE A 49 -5.01 -12.88 1.82
CA PHE A 49 -5.68 -14.17 1.75
C PHE A 49 -7.06 -14.07 1.09
N PHE A 50 -7.90 -13.12 1.52
CA PHE A 50 -9.24 -12.95 0.95
C PHE A 50 -9.21 -12.45 -0.50
N SER A 51 -8.20 -11.66 -0.90
CA SER A 51 -8.06 -11.25 -2.30
C SER A 51 -7.70 -12.43 -3.21
N VAL A 52 -6.80 -13.30 -2.78
CA VAL A 52 -6.46 -14.54 -3.51
C VAL A 52 -7.68 -15.46 -3.60
N LEU A 53 -8.37 -15.65 -2.47
CA LEU A 53 -9.59 -16.47 -2.42
C LEU A 53 -10.69 -15.90 -3.31
N PHE A 54 -10.88 -14.57 -3.31
CA PHE A 54 -11.84 -13.91 -4.17
C PHE A 54 -11.55 -14.16 -5.65
N VAL A 55 -10.31 -13.94 -6.08
CA VAL A 55 -9.89 -14.21 -7.46
C VAL A 55 -10.16 -15.67 -7.81
N ALA A 56 -9.79 -16.62 -6.97
CA ALA A 56 -10.01 -18.04 -7.20
C ALA A 56 -11.51 -18.43 -7.33
N ILE A 57 -12.38 -17.90 -6.43
CA ILE A 57 -13.82 -18.20 -6.45
C ILE A 57 -14.52 -17.50 -7.62
N HIS A 58 -14.15 -16.25 -7.91
CA HIS A 58 -14.79 -15.48 -8.97
C HIS A 58 -14.56 -16.10 -10.33
N GLN A 59 -13.38 -16.65 -10.55
CA GLN A 59 -13.03 -17.39 -11.74
C GLN A 59 -13.93 -18.63 -11.95
N HIS A 60 -14.29 -19.33 -10.89
CA HIS A 60 -15.15 -20.52 -10.97
C HIS A 60 -16.58 -20.18 -11.42
N LYS A 61 -17.10 -19.00 -11.10
CA LYS A 61 -18.48 -18.59 -11.40
C LYS A 61 -18.70 -18.15 -12.86
N HIS A 62 -17.66 -17.66 -13.53
CA HIS A 62 -17.74 -17.20 -14.93
C HIS A 62 -17.47 -18.30 -15.98
N SER A 63 -17.00 -19.46 -15.57
CA SER A 63 -16.70 -20.59 -16.45
C SER A 63 -17.92 -21.40 -16.87
N GLY A 64 -19.10 -20.81 -17.06
CA GLY A 64 -20.37 -21.45 -17.53
C GLY A 64 -20.28 -22.96 -17.82
N ASN A 65 -21.22 -23.77 -17.40
CA ASN A 65 -21.52 -25.19 -17.66
C ASN A 65 -20.44 -26.24 -18.03
N LYS A 66 -19.15 -25.88 -18.08
CA LYS A 66 -18.02 -26.81 -18.14
C LYS A 66 -17.13 -26.56 -16.93
N PRO A 67 -16.74 -27.61 -16.18
CA PRO A 67 -15.78 -27.49 -15.08
C PRO A 67 -14.34 -27.36 -15.64
N GLU A 68 -14.09 -26.37 -16.48
CA GLU A 68 -12.72 -25.92 -16.73
C GLU A 68 -12.33 -25.08 -15.50
N LEU A 69 -11.65 -25.71 -14.58
CA LEU A 69 -11.24 -25.16 -13.29
C LEU A 69 -10.45 -23.86 -13.42
N LEU A 70 -9.94 -23.53 -14.61
CA LEU A 70 -9.23 -22.30 -14.96
C LEU A 70 -9.42 -22.01 -16.45
N SER A 71 -10.26 -21.04 -16.78
CA SER A 71 -10.24 -20.49 -18.13
C SER A 71 -8.87 -19.81 -18.38
N ARG A 72 -8.42 -19.77 -19.65
CA ARG A 72 -7.16 -19.10 -20.00
C ARG A 72 -7.17 -17.63 -19.55
N GLU A 73 -8.31 -16.95 -19.66
CA GLU A 73 -8.50 -15.55 -19.26
C GLU A 73 -8.32 -15.39 -17.75
N SER A 74 -8.95 -16.24 -16.96
CA SER A 74 -8.85 -16.25 -15.50
C SER A 74 -7.42 -16.51 -15.02
N LEU A 75 -6.73 -17.44 -15.65
CA LEU A 75 -5.33 -17.71 -15.33
C LEU A 75 -4.43 -16.51 -15.63
N ARG A 76 -4.65 -15.84 -16.78
CA ARG A 76 -3.90 -14.61 -17.16
C ARG A 76 -4.15 -13.48 -16.16
N GLU A 77 -5.40 -13.26 -15.76
CA GLU A 77 -5.75 -12.28 -14.71
C GLU A 77 -5.02 -12.58 -13.40
N GLY A 78 -5.13 -13.80 -12.90
CA GLY A 78 -4.47 -14.21 -11.66
C GLY A 78 -2.95 -14.08 -11.73
N ILE A 79 -2.32 -14.46 -12.83
CA ILE A 79 -0.88 -14.30 -13.07
C ILE A 79 -0.52 -12.80 -13.10
N PHE A 80 -1.28 -11.99 -13.86
CA PHE A 80 -1.03 -10.54 -13.93
C PHE A 80 -1.08 -9.90 -12.56
N ILE A 81 -2.16 -10.14 -11.79
CA ILE A 81 -2.32 -9.59 -10.43
C ILE A 81 -1.13 -10.02 -9.56
N THR A 82 -0.86 -11.32 -9.49
CA THR A 82 0.16 -11.87 -8.58
C THR A 82 1.56 -11.36 -8.94
N VAL A 83 1.97 -11.50 -10.20
CA VAL A 83 3.31 -11.11 -10.65
C VAL A 83 3.52 -9.61 -10.51
N SER A 84 2.53 -8.80 -10.91
CA SER A 84 2.65 -7.34 -10.82
C SER A 84 2.74 -6.87 -9.38
N VAL A 85 1.89 -7.37 -8.49
CA VAL A 85 1.89 -6.99 -7.07
C VAL A 85 3.20 -7.41 -6.38
N LEU A 86 3.68 -8.63 -6.62
CA LEU A 86 4.97 -9.10 -6.09
C LEU A 86 6.15 -8.29 -6.63
N SER A 87 6.13 -7.92 -7.92
CA SER A 87 7.19 -7.09 -8.52
C SER A 87 7.24 -5.70 -7.88
N VAL A 88 6.10 -5.07 -7.68
CA VAL A 88 6.02 -3.74 -7.02
C VAL A 88 6.48 -3.83 -5.56
N TRP A 89 6.10 -4.90 -4.86
CA TRP A 89 6.56 -5.13 -3.49
C TRP A 89 8.09 -5.30 -3.45
N ALA A 90 8.68 -6.06 -4.37
CA ALA A 90 10.13 -6.22 -4.48
C ALA A 90 10.84 -4.88 -4.77
N ILE A 91 10.28 -4.04 -5.66
CA ILE A 91 10.80 -2.69 -5.93
C ILE A 91 10.77 -1.85 -4.65
N SER A 92 9.65 -1.85 -3.92
CA SER A 92 9.53 -1.14 -2.63
C SER A 92 10.57 -1.62 -1.63
N TYR A 93 10.83 -2.93 -1.55
CA TYR A 93 11.85 -3.50 -0.67
C TYR A 93 13.26 -3.03 -1.05
N ILE A 94 13.61 -3.05 -2.35
CA ILE A 94 14.90 -2.53 -2.84
C ILE A 94 15.06 -1.05 -2.48
N MET A 95 14.03 -0.23 -2.67
CA MET A 95 14.05 1.17 -2.28
C MET A 95 14.31 1.33 -0.77
N LYS A 96 13.68 0.51 0.08
CA LYS A 96 13.87 0.54 1.55
C LYS A 96 15.32 0.31 1.95
N ILE A 97 15.96 -0.72 1.40
CA ILE A 97 17.36 -1.05 1.73
C ILE A 97 18.36 -0.07 1.08
N THR A 98 17.96 0.62 0.02
CA THR A 98 18.81 1.62 -0.64
C THR A 98 18.78 2.96 0.08
N PHE A 99 17.59 3.45 0.43
CA PHE A 99 17.43 4.77 1.04
C PHE A 99 17.66 4.77 2.55
N MET A 100 17.42 3.66 3.23
CA MET A 100 17.61 3.49 4.68
C MET A 100 17.08 4.65 5.53
N MET A 101 15.90 5.17 5.17
CA MET A 101 15.33 6.36 5.82
C MET A 101 14.83 6.02 7.24
N PRO A 102 15.17 6.85 8.24
CA PRO A 102 14.74 6.66 9.62
C PRO A 102 13.21 6.82 9.73
N ARG A 103 12.59 6.00 10.59
CA ARG A 103 11.18 6.10 10.93
C ARG A 103 10.89 7.29 11.85
N PRO A 104 9.62 7.75 11.94
CA PRO A 104 9.23 8.87 12.82
C PRO A 104 9.73 8.72 14.24
N PHE A 105 9.55 7.55 14.88
CA PHE A 105 9.99 7.28 16.25
C PHE A 105 11.51 7.24 16.45
N ILE A 106 12.31 7.13 15.36
CA ILE A 106 13.76 7.31 15.41
C ILE A 106 14.12 8.79 15.25
N ARG A 107 13.45 9.47 14.28
CA ARG A 107 13.75 10.88 14.00
C ARG A 107 13.29 11.82 15.11
N PHE A 108 12.18 11.49 15.78
CA PHE A 108 11.57 12.26 16.86
C PHE A 108 11.47 11.40 18.13
N SER A 109 12.59 10.78 18.52
CA SER A 109 12.64 9.78 19.62
C SER A 109 12.22 10.30 20.98
N SER A 110 12.25 11.62 21.21
CA SER A 110 11.74 12.25 22.44
C SER A 110 10.24 12.55 22.43
N GLU A 111 9.59 12.53 21.27
CA GLU A 111 8.21 13.00 21.10
C GLU A 111 7.27 11.93 20.56
N VAL A 112 7.81 10.92 19.86
CA VAL A 112 7.05 9.89 19.17
C VAL A 112 7.34 8.53 19.74
N LEU A 113 6.31 7.92 20.35
CA LEU A 113 6.32 6.52 20.76
C LEU A 113 5.48 5.72 19.76
N PRO A 114 6.07 4.70 19.07
CA PRO A 114 5.30 3.86 18.17
C PRO A 114 4.32 2.98 18.96
N LEU A 115 3.14 2.73 18.42
CA LEU A 115 2.14 1.87 19.07
C LEU A 115 2.58 0.41 19.17
N PHE A 116 3.54 -0.01 18.36
CA PHE A 116 4.09 -1.38 18.34
C PHE A 116 5.55 -1.37 17.91
N PRO A 117 6.34 -2.37 18.29
CA PRO A 117 7.76 -2.48 17.90
C PRO A 117 7.91 -2.59 16.38
N TYR A 118 8.87 -1.85 15.82
CA TYR A 118 9.16 -1.88 14.39
C TYR A 118 10.65 -1.65 14.09
N GLY A 119 11.14 -2.11 12.93
CA GLY A 119 12.51 -1.82 12.49
C GLY A 119 12.73 -0.32 12.22
N GLY A 120 13.94 0.22 12.53
CA GLY A 120 14.19 1.66 12.63
C GLY A 120 14.46 2.41 11.31
N PHE A 121 15.19 1.81 10.34
CA PHE A 121 15.76 2.49 9.18
C PHE A 121 15.23 1.98 7.83
N ASN A 122 13.95 1.70 7.74
CA ASN A 122 13.28 1.22 6.54
C ASN A 122 11.91 1.87 6.35
N SER A 123 11.82 3.19 6.62
CA SER A 123 10.56 3.93 6.53
C SER A 123 10.06 4.07 5.09
N PHE A 124 10.94 4.47 4.17
CA PHE A 124 10.55 4.91 2.83
C PHE A 124 10.85 3.85 1.74
N PRO A 125 9.91 3.66 0.80
CA PRO A 125 8.49 3.97 0.87
C PRO A 125 7.75 3.02 1.81
N SER A 126 6.47 3.30 2.16
CA SER A 126 5.68 2.39 2.96
C SER A 126 5.33 1.12 2.18
N GLY A 127 5.79 -0.05 2.66
CA GLY A 127 5.52 -1.34 1.99
C GLY A 127 4.04 -1.70 1.97
N HIS A 128 3.30 -1.45 3.06
CA HIS A 128 1.85 -1.67 3.13
C HIS A 128 1.11 -0.76 2.14
N ALA A 129 1.42 0.54 2.12
CA ALA A 129 0.81 1.46 1.16
C ALA A 129 1.08 1.04 -0.29
N THR A 130 2.31 0.61 -0.59
CA THR A 130 2.70 0.12 -1.92
C THR A 130 1.94 -1.15 -2.29
N LEU A 131 1.92 -2.15 -1.40
CA LEU A 131 1.27 -3.44 -1.65
C LEU A 131 -0.23 -3.30 -1.84
N PHE A 132 -0.92 -2.59 -0.92
CA PHE A 132 -2.38 -2.48 -0.97
C PHE A 132 -2.87 -1.54 -2.07
N ALA A 133 -2.13 -0.49 -2.41
CA ALA A 133 -2.44 0.33 -3.57
C ALA A 133 -2.25 -0.44 -4.89
N ALA A 134 -1.20 -1.27 -5.00
CA ALA A 134 -1.01 -2.15 -6.15
C ALA A 134 -2.14 -3.17 -6.28
N LEU A 135 -2.49 -3.83 -5.17
CA LEU A 135 -3.59 -4.82 -5.14
C LEU A 135 -4.93 -4.18 -5.51
N ALA A 136 -5.25 -3.02 -4.94
CA ALA A 136 -6.46 -2.27 -5.25
C ALA A 136 -6.51 -1.87 -6.75
N ALA A 137 -5.41 -1.38 -7.31
CA ALA A 137 -5.31 -1.02 -8.72
C ALA A 137 -5.46 -2.24 -9.64
N ALA A 138 -4.80 -3.36 -9.31
CA ALA A 138 -4.90 -4.59 -10.07
C ALA A 138 -6.34 -5.16 -10.06
N LEU A 139 -6.97 -5.20 -8.89
CA LEU A 139 -8.38 -5.59 -8.77
C LEU A 139 -9.32 -4.61 -9.50
N TYR A 140 -9.01 -3.31 -9.48
CA TYR A 140 -9.84 -2.31 -10.16
C TYR A 140 -9.89 -2.50 -11.69
N ILE A 141 -8.80 -2.94 -12.29
CA ILE A 141 -8.70 -3.20 -13.73
C ILE A 141 -9.74 -4.26 -14.15
N TYR A 142 -9.88 -5.33 -13.38
CA TYR A 142 -10.76 -6.45 -13.71
C TYR A 142 -12.13 -6.36 -13.00
N HIS A 143 -12.15 -5.85 -11.77
CA HIS A 143 -13.32 -5.83 -10.87
C HIS A 143 -13.47 -4.47 -10.19
N LYS A 144 -13.97 -3.45 -10.91
CA LYS A 144 -14.03 -2.05 -10.46
C LYS A 144 -14.56 -1.86 -9.03
N LYS A 145 -15.69 -2.50 -8.68
CA LYS A 145 -16.30 -2.34 -7.34
C LYS A 145 -15.40 -2.89 -6.23
N ILE A 146 -14.78 -4.04 -6.48
CA ILE A 146 -13.85 -4.66 -5.53
C ILE A 146 -12.57 -3.85 -5.43
N GLY A 147 -12.01 -3.38 -6.55
CA GLY A 147 -10.85 -2.50 -6.54
C GLY A 147 -11.08 -1.21 -5.77
N ILE A 148 -12.27 -0.59 -5.88
CA ILE A 148 -12.64 0.60 -5.07
C ILE A 148 -12.68 0.23 -3.58
N LEU A 149 -13.32 -0.87 -3.20
CA LEU A 149 -13.36 -1.33 -1.82
C LEU A 149 -11.95 -1.53 -1.25
N PHE A 150 -11.09 -2.23 -2.00
CA PHE A 150 -9.68 -2.43 -1.58
C PHE A 150 -8.89 -1.12 -1.54
N GLY A 151 -9.20 -0.15 -2.40
CA GLY A 151 -8.65 1.20 -2.35
C GLY A 151 -9.01 1.94 -1.06
N CYS A 152 -10.26 1.86 -0.62
CA CYS A 152 -10.68 2.42 0.67
C CYS A 152 -9.96 1.75 1.85
N ILE A 153 -9.81 0.43 1.82
CA ILE A 153 -9.08 -0.34 2.83
C ILE A 153 -7.59 0.06 2.83
N ALA A 154 -6.97 0.20 1.65
CA ALA A 154 -5.58 0.64 1.52
C ALA A 154 -5.35 2.02 2.15
N ILE A 155 -6.27 2.98 1.93
CA ILE A 155 -6.21 4.31 2.56
C ILE A 155 -6.32 4.19 4.09
N LEU A 156 -7.25 3.36 4.58
CA LEU A 156 -7.44 3.16 6.02
C LEU A 156 -6.18 2.60 6.69
N ILE A 157 -5.58 1.55 6.10
CA ILE A 157 -4.31 0.97 6.58
C ILE A 157 -3.20 2.02 6.55
N ALA A 158 -3.08 2.75 5.45
CA ALA A 158 -2.07 3.77 5.26
C ALA A 158 -2.14 4.86 6.33
N LEU A 159 -3.34 5.37 6.62
CA LEU A 159 -3.57 6.35 7.70
C LEU A 159 -3.25 5.77 9.08
N ALA A 160 -3.68 4.53 9.35
CA ALA A 160 -3.40 3.86 10.62
C ALA A 160 -1.89 3.75 10.88
N ARG A 161 -1.06 3.54 9.86
CA ARG A 161 0.41 3.49 9.97
C ARG A 161 1.03 4.84 10.33
N VAL A 162 0.48 5.95 9.82
CA VAL A 162 0.93 7.30 10.22
C VAL A 162 0.53 7.58 11.66
N ILE A 163 -0.74 7.29 12.02
CA ILE A 163 -1.25 7.46 13.38
C ILE A 163 -0.44 6.64 14.39
N ALA A 164 -0.09 5.40 14.02
CA ALA A 164 0.76 4.52 14.84
C ALA A 164 2.21 5.01 15.02
N GLY A 165 2.64 6.07 14.31
CA GLY A 165 3.98 6.64 14.42
C GLY A 165 5.07 5.85 13.70
N VAL A 166 4.71 4.91 12.79
CA VAL A 166 5.68 4.04 12.11
C VAL A 166 6.05 4.49 10.70
N HIS A 167 5.27 5.41 10.10
CA HIS A 167 5.54 5.99 8.78
C HIS A 167 5.22 7.48 8.73
N PHE A 168 5.94 8.21 7.89
CA PHE A 168 5.59 9.58 7.53
C PHE A 168 4.49 9.62 6.45
N PRO A 169 3.70 10.72 6.35
CA PRO A 169 2.72 10.88 5.27
C PRO A 169 3.33 10.73 3.86
N ILE A 170 4.56 11.21 3.64
CA ILE A 170 5.25 11.07 2.35
C ILE A 170 5.59 9.62 2.00
N ASP A 171 5.90 8.77 2.99
CA ASP A 171 6.17 7.34 2.77
C ASP A 171 4.93 6.65 2.21
N ILE A 172 3.77 7.05 2.72
CA ILE A 172 2.46 6.56 2.29
C ILE A 172 2.14 7.04 0.88
N LEU A 173 2.26 8.35 0.65
CA LEU A 173 1.94 8.95 -0.65
C LEU A 173 2.77 8.32 -1.77
N VAL A 174 4.09 8.25 -1.58
CA VAL A 174 4.99 7.65 -2.56
C VAL A 174 4.72 6.14 -2.71
N GLY A 175 4.44 5.44 -1.61
CA GLY A 175 4.04 4.03 -1.66
C GLY A 175 2.78 3.82 -2.51
N CYS A 176 1.74 4.62 -2.32
CA CYS A 176 0.51 4.54 -3.11
C CYS A 176 0.75 4.84 -4.60
N ILE A 177 1.51 5.89 -4.90
CA ILE A 177 1.86 6.25 -6.29
C ILE A 177 2.67 5.13 -6.95
N LEU A 178 3.67 4.61 -6.25
CA LEU A 178 4.49 3.50 -6.74
C LEU A 178 3.63 2.26 -6.99
N GLY A 179 2.79 1.88 -6.01
CA GLY A 179 1.92 0.72 -6.11
C GLY A 179 0.93 0.82 -7.28
N ALA A 180 0.03 1.77 -7.22
CA ALA A 180 -1.03 1.92 -8.22
C ALA A 180 -0.46 2.33 -9.60
N GLY A 181 0.51 3.26 -9.63
CA GLY A 181 1.11 3.75 -10.86
C GLY A 181 1.79 2.65 -11.66
N THR A 182 2.56 1.78 -11.00
CA THR A 182 3.23 0.65 -11.67
C THR A 182 2.23 -0.34 -12.26
N ILE A 183 1.13 -0.63 -11.55
CA ILE A 183 0.09 -1.54 -12.05
C ILE A 183 -0.61 -0.97 -13.30
N PHE A 184 -1.02 0.31 -13.26
CA PHE A 184 -1.65 0.93 -14.42
C PHE A 184 -0.70 1.01 -15.61
N LEU A 185 0.58 1.31 -15.37
CA LEU A 185 1.59 1.36 -16.42
C LEU A 185 1.84 -0.04 -17.04
N ALA A 186 1.98 -1.06 -16.19
CA ALA A 186 2.12 -2.45 -16.64
C ALA A 186 0.92 -2.89 -17.49
N HIS A 187 -0.30 -2.61 -17.02
CA HIS A 187 -1.51 -2.93 -17.77
C HIS A 187 -1.59 -2.20 -19.11
N TYR A 188 -1.21 -0.93 -19.16
CA TYR A 188 -1.18 -0.15 -20.39
C TYR A 188 -0.27 -0.78 -21.45
N PHE A 189 0.95 -1.19 -21.09
CA PHE A 189 1.88 -1.83 -22.02
C PHE A 189 1.41 -3.24 -22.40
N PHE A 190 0.91 -4.01 -21.46
CA PHE A 190 0.38 -5.35 -21.72
C PHE A 190 -0.79 -5.34 -22.70
N SER A 191 -1.77 -4.43 -22.51
CA SER A 191 -2.92 -4.29 -23.40
C SER A 191 -2.56 -3.77 -24.80
N ARG A 192 -1.44 -3.10 -24.96
CA ARG A 192 -0.96 -2.67 -26.27
C ARG A 192 -0.30 -3.80 -27.07
N SER A 193 0.43 -4.68 -26.40
CA SER A 193 1.06 -5.84 -27.05
C SER A 193 0.02 -6.76 -27.68
N GLU A 194 -1.12 -6.95 -27.02
CA GLU A 194 -2.20 -7.83 -27.53
C GLU A 194 -2.95 -7.29 -28.76
N LYS A 195 -2.83 -6.01 -29.07
CA LYS A 195 -3.48 -5.41 -30.25
C LYS A 195 -2.62 -5.48 -31.52
N HIS A 196 -1.37 -5.90 -31.36
CA HIS A 196 -0.41 -5.99 -32.48
C HIS A 196 -0.12 -7.44 -32.90
N ASP A 197 -0.61 -8.41 -32.15
CA ASP A 197 -0.64 -9.85 -32.47
C ASP A 197 -2.02 -10.26 -33.00
#